data_60cde0a65947d6a92ce3a0e7e361b490
#
_entry.id   60cde0a65947d6a92ce3a0e7e361b490
#
_cell.length_a   1.000
_cell.length_b   1.000
_cell.length_c   1.000
_cell.angle_alpha   90.00
_cell.angle_beta   90.00
_cell.angle_gamma   90.00
#
_symmetry.space_group_name_H-M   'P 1'
#
loop_
_entity.id
_entity.type
_entity.pdbx_description
1 polymer ?
#
loop_
_entity_poly.entity_id
_entity_poly.type
_entity_poly.pdbx_seq_one_letter_code
_entity_poly.pdbx_strand_id
1 'polypeptide(L)'
;MMENMSEQIRLVEALLFASAEPLDNKFIANRLPEGANVDALMSELDKIYKNRGIELKKVGKKWMFKTSPELSFLMQREAKAQKK
;
A
#
# COMPACT_ATOMS: atom_id res chain seq x y z
N MET A 1 -8.12 1.51 21.04
CA MET A 1 -7.89 2.32 19.90
C MET A 1 -7.60 1.52 18.68
N MET A 2 -6.37 1.11 18.49
CA MET A 2 -6.00 0.34 17.31
C MET A 2 -6.07 -1.13 17.58
N GLU A 3 -7.13 -1.57 18.23
CA GLU A 3 -7.20 -2.94 18.70
C GLU A 3 -7.85 -3.87 17.71
N ASN A 4 -8.75 -3.35 16.86
CA ASN A 4 -9.38 -4.21 15.90
C ASN A 4 -8.67 -4.10 14.55
N MET A 5 -8.87 -5.12 13.73
CA MET A 5 -8.18 -5.21 12.45
C MET A 5 -8.55 -4.06 11.52
N SER A 6 -9.78 -3.61 11.59
CA SER A 6 -10.24 -2.53 10.72
C SER A 6 -9.44 -1.26 10.94
N GLU A 7 -9.20 -0.91 12.19
CA GLU A 7 -8.42 0.29 12.49
C GLU A 7 -6.97 0.12 12.15
N GLN A 8 -6.44 -1.07 12.36
CA GLN A 8 -5.05 -1.35 11.99
C GLN A 8 -4.86 -1.27 10.49
N ILE A 9 -5.82 -1.77 9.72
CA ILE A 9 -5.77 -1.68 8.28
C ILE A 9 -5.77 -0.23 7.82
N ARG A 10 -6.60 0.59 8.45
CA ARG A 10 -6.63 2.02 8.11
C ARG A 10 -5.29 2.69 8.37
N LEU A 11 -4.65 2.35 9.47
CA LEU A 11 -3.35 2.93 9.77
C LEU A 11 -2.31 2.51 8.75
N VAL A 12 -2.26 1.22 8.44
CA VAL A 12 -1.29 0.73 7.47
C VAL A 12 -1.53 1.36 6.10
N GLU A 13 -2.78 1.47 5.71
CA GLU A 13 -3.14 2.12 4.47
C GLU A 13 -2.61 3.55 4.43
N ALA A 14 -2.81 4.29 5.51
CA ALA A 14 -2.36 5.66 5.58
C ALA A 14 -0.84 5.77 5.54
N LEU A 15 -0.16 4.85 6.21
CA LEU A 15 1.30 4.83 6.17
C LEU A 15 1.82 4.62 4.76
N LEU A 16 1.24 3.65 4.06
CA LEU A 16 1.66 3.35 2.70
C LEU A 16 1.35 4.49 1.75
N PHE A 17 0.19 5.10 1.91
CA PHE A 17 -0.21 6.21 1.06
C PHE A 17 0.71 7.42 1.24
N ALA A 18 1.08 7.70 2.48
CA ALA A 18 1.89 8.87 2.79
C ALA A 18 3.36 8.67 2.50
N SER A 19 3.79 7.43 2.29
CA SER A 19 5.22 7.14 2.14
C SER A 19 5.62 7.20 0.68
N ALA A 20 6.74 7.88 0.40
CA ALA A 20 7.28 7.94 -0.94
C ALA A 20 8.11 6.71 -1.30
N GLU A 21 8.45 5.92 -0.29
CA GLU A 21 9.32 4.77 -0.48
C GLU A 21 8.66 3.53 0.08
N PRO A 22 9.05 2.34 -0.41
CA PRO A 22 8.49 1.11 0.15
C PRO A 22 8.80 0.97 1.64
N LEU A 23 7.88 0.36 2.36
CA LEU A 23 7.99 0.17 3.81
C LEU A 23 8.15 -1.31 4.13
N ASP A 24 9.08 -1.64 5.03
CA ASP A 24 9.25 -3.03 5.42
C ASP A 24 8.33 -3.37 6.60
N ASN A 25 8.25 -4.65 6.90
CA ASN A 25 7.37 -5.13 7.96
C ASN A 25 7.73 -4.55 9.31
N LYS A 26 9.02 -4.38 9.57
CA LYS A 26 9.47 -3.88 10.84
C LYS A 26 9.02 -2.44 11.06
N PHE A 27 9.15 -1.62 10.04
CA PHE A 27 8.71 -0.24 10.12
C PHE A 27 7.21 -0.17 10.41
N ILE A 28 6.45 -0.99 9.70
CA ILE A 28 5.00 -1.01 9.87
C ILE A 28 4.64 -1.53 11.26
N ALA A 29 5.28 -2.61 11.69
CA ALA A 29 4.98 -3.22 12.98
C ALA A 29 5.24 -2.24 14.12
N ASN A 30 6.27 -1.41 14.00
CA ASN A 30 6.59 -0.46 15.04
C ASN A 30 5.52 0.60 15.26
N ARG A 31 4.64 0.76 14.31
CA ARG A 31 3.56 1.73 14.39
C ARG A 31 2.22 1.11 14.72
N LEU A 32 2.20 -0.19 14.92
CA LEU A 32 1.00 -0.93 15.26
C LEU A 32 1.07 -1.37 16.72
N PRO A 33 -0.08 -1.72 17.30
CA PRO A 33 -0.06 -2.27 18.66
C PRO A 33 0.78 -3.54 18.70
N GLU A 34 1.35 -3.79 19.84
CA GLU A 34 2.14 -4.99 20.06
C GLU A 34 1.29 -6.22 19.75
N GLY A 35 1.88 -7.17 19.03
CA GLY A 35 1.15 -8.38 18.67
C GLY A 35 0.38 -8.30 17.38
N ALA A 36 0.33 -7.13 16.75
CA ALA A 36 -0.37 -7.02 15.46
C ALA A 36 0.33 -7.87 14.41
N ASN A 37 -0.46 -8.50 13.56
CA ASN A 37 0.05 -9.38 12.52
C ASN A 37 0.12 -8.62 11.20
N VAL A 38 1.32 -8.15 10.86
CA VAL A 38 1.52 -7.36 9.65
C VAL A 38 1.14 -8.14 8.40
N ASP A 39 1.54 -9.41 8.34
CA ASP A 39 1.25 -10.22 7.15
C ASP A 39 -0.26 -10.36 6.93
N ALA A 40 -1.02 -10.55 8.00
CA ALA A 40 -2.46 -10.67 7.88
C ALA A 40 -3.07 -9.35 7.41
N LEU A 41 -2.56 -8.23 7.92
CA LEU A 41 -3.05 -6.91 7.50
C LEU A 41 -2.74 -6.65 6.04
N MET A 42 -1.55 -7.02 5.60
CA MET A 42 -1.17 -6.84 4.20
C MET A 42 -2.03 -7.70 3.29
N SER A 43 -2.35 -8.92 3.73
CA SER A 43 -3.20 -9.79 2.96
C SER A 43 -4.59 -9.18 2.77
N GLU A 44 -5.13 -8.58 3.83
CA GLU A 44 -6.43 -7.93 3.74
C GLU A 44 -6.39 -6.70 2.83
N LEU A 45 -5.33 -5.91 2.95
CA LEU A 45 -5.18 -4.75 2.07
C LEU A 45 -5.08 -5.17 0.61
N ASP A 46 -4.36 -6.24 0.36
CA ASP A 46 -4.22 -6.75 -1.00
C ASP A 46 -5.58 -7.10 -1.59
N LYS A 47 -6.45 -7.72 -0.79
CA LYS A 47 -7.79 -8.04 -1.24
C LYS A 47 -8.61 -6.79 -1.51
N ILE A 48 -8.50 -5.80 -0.63
CA ILE A 48 -9.28 -4.57 -0.75
C ILE A 48 -8.92 -3.83 -2.03
N TYR A 49 -7.63 -3.81 -2.35
CA TYR A 49 -7.16 -3.01 -3.49
C TYR A 49 -7.03 -3.80 -4.78
N LYS A 50 -7.45 -5.05 -4.77
CA LYS A 50 -7.42 -5.85 -5.97
C LYS A 50 -8.35 -5.23 -7.02
N ASN A 51 -7.84 -5.06 -8.22
CA ASN A 51 -8.60 -4.51 -9.35
C ASN A 51 -9.01 -3.04 -9.15
N ARG A 52 -8.31 -2.34 -8.29
CA ARG A 52 -8.53 -0.91 -8.12
C ARG A 52 -7.48 -0.13 -8.88
N GLY A 53 -7.60 1.20 -8.85
CA GLY A 53 -6.65 2.07 -9.54
C GLY A 53 -5.25 2.00 -8.98
N ILE A 54 -5.12 1.71 -7.70
CA ILE A 54 -3.81 1.42 -7.12
C ILE A 54 -3.88 0.04 -6.51
N GLU A 55 -2.73 -0.60 -6.45
CA GLU A 55 -2.62 -1.94 -5.91
C GLU A 55 -1.46 -2.02 -4.94
N LEU A 56 -1.58 -2.94 -3.98
CA LEU A 56 -0.52 -3.18 -3.04
C LEU A 56 0.51 -4.10 -3.69
N LYS A 57 1.76 -3.66 -3.69
CA LYS A 57 2.84 -4.43 -4.31
C LYS A 57 3.95 -4.69 -3.32
N LYS A 58 4.56 -5.84 -3.44
CA LYS A 58 5.73 -6.16 -2.65
C LYS A 58 6.96 -5.96 -3.51
N VAL A 59 7.85 -5.09 -3.05
CA VAL A 59 9.07 -4.76 -3.78
C VAL A 59 10.22 -5.27 -2.92
N GLY A 60 10.79 -6.41 -3.30
CA GLY A 60 11.74 -7.06 -2.43
C GLY A 60 11.05 -7.54 -1.17
N LYS A 61 11.49 -7.04 -0.03
CA LYS A 61 10.87 -7.36 1.25
C LYS A 61 10.05 -6.21 1.80
N LYS A 62 9.71 -5.26 0.95
CA LYS A 62 9.00 -4.06 1.38
C LYS A 62 7.69 -3.94 0.62
N TRP A 63 6.82 -3.08 1.13
CA TRP A 63 5.48 -2.90 0.58
C TRP A 63 5.28 -1.47 0.12
N MET A 64 4.50 -1.29 -0.92
CA MET A 64 4.11 0.05 -1.36
C MET A 64 2.87 -0.05 -2.24
N PHE A 65 2.18 1.08 -2.37
CA PHE A 65 1.10 1.20 -3.34
C PHE A 65 1.69 1.60 -4.68
N LYS A 66 1.16 1.01 -5.73
CA LYS A 66 1.53 1.37 -7.09
C LYS A 66 0.29 1.48 -7.94
N THR A 67 0.34 2.33 -8.93
CA THR A 67 -0.73 2.40 -9.91
C THR A 67 -0.87 1.04 -10.58
N SER A 68 -2.12 0.62 -10.78
CA SER A 68 -2.42 -0.61 -11.48
C SER A 68 -1.71 -0.63 -12.83
N PRO A 69 -1.14 -1.77 -13.26
CA PRO A 69 -0.35 -1.80 -14.49
C PRO A 69 -1.09 -1.28 -15.72
N GLU A 70 -2.34 -1.64 -15.88
CA GLU A 70 -3.10 -1.20 -17.06
C GLU A 70 -3.34 0.31 -17.02
N LEU A 71 -3.53 0.87 -15.83
CA LEU A 71 -3.72 2.31 -15.71
C LEU A 71 -2.40 3.06 -15.75
N SER A 72 -1.34 2.43 -15.28
CA SER A 72 -0.02 3.03 -15.36
C SER A 72 0.35 3.32 -16.81
N PHE A 73 0.02 2.39 -17.70
CA PHE A 73 0.28 2.57 -19.11
C PHE A 73 -0.45 3.79 -19.65
N LEU A 74 -1.73 3.92 -19.30
CA LEU A 74 -2.52 5.07 -19.75
C LEU A 74 -1.98 6.38 -19.19
N MET A 75 -1.58 6.38 -17.94
CA MET A 75 -1.06 7.60 -17.34
C MET A 75 0.24 8.03 -17.95
N GLN A 76 1.07 7.08 -18.35
CA GLN A 76 2.31 7.40 -19.02
C GLN A 76 2.04 8.09 -20.35
N ARG A 77 1.04 7.61 -21.08
CA ARG A 77 0.69 8.23 -22.34
C ARG A 77 0.20 9.65 -22.16
N GLU A 78 -0.62 9.87 -21.14
CA GLU A 78 -1.12 11.21 -20.86
C GLU A 78 -0.02 12.15 -20.43
N ALA A 79 0.89 11.65 -19.60
CA ALA A 79 2.01 12.47 -19.18
C ALA A 79 2.86 12.90 -20.36
N LYS A 80 3.07 11.99 -21.30
CA LYS A 80 3.82 12.32 -22.51
C LYS A 80 3.09 13.36 -23.34
N ALA A 81 1.78 13.21 -23.46
CA ALA A 81 0.98 14.13 -24.25
C ALA A 81 0.99 15.52 -23.65
N GLN A 82 1.02 15.63 -22.34
CA GLN A 82 1.03 16.91 -21.66
C GLN A 82 2.40 17.56 -21.61
N LYS A 83 3.42 16.78 -21.76
CA LYS A 83 4.78 17.27 -21.67
C LYS A 83 5.15 17.99 -22.97
N LYS A 84 5.73 19.13 -22.83
CA LYS A 84 6.10 19.91 -24.00
C LYS A 84 7.57 19.99 -24.20
#